data_61e20ad8a7f7d8b1c150d667f7e0d1ac
#
_entry.id   61e20ad8a7f7d8b1c150d667f7e0d1ac
#
_cell.length_a   1.000
_cell.length_b   1.000
_cell.length_c   1.000
_cell.angle_alpha   90.00
_cell.angle_beta   90.00
_cell.angle_gamma   90.00
#
_symmetry.space_group_name_H-M   'P 1'
#
loop_
_entity.id
_entity.type
_entity.pdbx_description
1 polymer ?
#
loop_
_entity_poly.entity_id
_entity_poly.type
_entity_poly.pdbx_seq_one_letter_code
_entity_poly.pdbx_strand_id
1 'polypeptide(L)'
;AAFPSLLDELTHLVAIPSVSSDPAHAADLERSAEHLRERFEALGLEAKVLSEKATDGTQGKPAVVAHTPRIEGAPTVLLYAHHDVQPVGELDRWSMDPYKAEVRGDRIYGRGSSDDGAGVVVHLGSLSILGADLPVNVVIFIEGEEEIGSPSFTAFLDAHRDELAADVIIVTDSSNWNVGEPAVTTTLRGNAIVTVDVTVADHAVHSGAFGGPLFDSVAISSMLIASLFDDAGDVAVPGLGGSDRADVDWPEAELREAAGMVEGLQLAG
;
A
#
# COMPACT_ATOMS: atom_id res chain seq x y z
N ALA A 1 7.80 8.88 26.21
CA ALA A 1 8.27 10.23 25.87
C ALA A 1 8.24 10.51 24.37
N ALA A 2 8.43 9.51 23.50
CA ALA A 2 8.46 9.68 22.04
C ALA A 2 7.07 9.83 21.37
N PHE A 3 6.01 9.31 21.98
CA PHE A 3 4.69 9.25 21.35
C PHE A 3 4.11 10.61 20.89
N PRO A 4 4.17 11.70 21.67
CA PRO A 4 3.65 12.98 21.20
C PRO A 4 4.35 13.49 19.95
N SER A 5 5.68 13.37 19.85
CA SER A 5 6.43 13.82 18.69
C SER A 5 6.16 12.96 17.44
N LEU A 6 5.86 11.66 17.62
CA LEU A 6 5.47 10.78 16.52
C LEU A 6 4.05 11.09 16.04
N LEU A 7 3.15 11.47 16.94
CA LEU A 7 1.80 11.93 16.58
C LEU A 7 1.84 13.27 15.82
N ASP A 8 2.73 14.19 16.24
CA ASP A 8 2.96 15.46 15.53
C ASP A 8 3.52 15.19 14.12
N GLU A 9 4.43 14.23 13.99
CA GLU A 9 4.98 13.80 12.69
C GLU A 9 3.89 13.25 11.76
N LEU A 10 3.07 12.33 12.26
CA LEU A 10 1.95 11.78 11.49
C LEU A 10 0.95 12.88 11.09
N THR A 11 0.67 13.81 11.99
CA THR A 11 -0.19 14.97 11.71
C THR A 11 0.40 15.83 10.59
N HIS A 12 1.72 16.02 10.58
CA HIS A 12 2.42 16.76 9.53
C HIS A 12 2.31 16.06 8.18
N LEU A 13 2.56 14.74 8.12
CA LEU A 13 2.45 13.95 6.89
C LEU A 13 1.03 14.00 6.32
N VAL A 14 -0.01 13.82 7.16
CA VAL A 14 -1.42 13.94 6.75
C VAL A 14 -1.73 15.31 6.14
N ALA A 15 -1.07 16.38 6.60
CA ALA A 15 -1.28 17.73 6.07
C ALA A 15 -0.66 17.97 4.68
N ILE A 16 0.11 17.01 4.16
CA ILE A 16 0.69 17.07 2.81
C ILE A 16 -0.16 16.19 1.89
N PRO A 17 -0.94 16.75 0.95
CA PRO A 17 -1.75 15.97 0.03
C PRO A 17 -0.90 15.33 -1.08
N SER A 18 -0.08 14.36 -0.72
CA SER A 18 0.87 13.66 -1.59
C SER A 18 0.17 12.65 -2.52
N VAL A 19 -0.81 13.11 -3.29
CA VAL A 19 -1.63 12.27 -4.19
C VAL A 19 -0.84 11.94 -5.45
N SER A 20 -0.35 10.71 -5.58
CA SER A 20 0.50 10.27 -6.71
C SER A 20 -0.23 10.21 -8.05
N SER A 21 -1.54 9.94 -8.03
CA SER A 21 -2.38 9.81 -9.23
C SER A 21 -2.77 11.16 -9.85
N ASP A 22 -2.61 12.29 -9.15
CA ASP A 22 -2.98 13.62 -9.63
C ASP A 22 -1.75 14.50 -9.89
N PRO A 23 -1.47 14.88 -11.15
CA PRO A 23 -0.35 15.77 -11.48
C PRO A 23 -0.38 17.13 -10.78
N ALA A 24 -1.55 17.60 -10.33
CA ALA A 24 -1.68 18.85 -9.57
C ALA A 24 -0.95 18.78 -8.21
N HIS A 25 -0.76 17.58 -7.67
CA HIS A 25 -0.08 17.32 -6.40
C HIS A 25 1.42 16.95 -6.55
N ALA A 26 2.02 17.13 -7.74
CA ALA A 26 3.44 16.83 -7.94
C ALA A 26 4.36 17.56 -6.95
N ALA A 27 4.09 18.85 -6.69
CA ALA A 27 4.85 19.62 -5.70
C ALA A 27 4.63 19.15 -4.25
N ASP A 28 3.49 18.53 -3.96
CA ASP A 28 3.19 17.97 -2.65
C ASP A 28 3.97 16.66 -2.43
N LEU A 29 4.09 15.83 -3.47
CA LEU A 29 4.95 14.64 -3.44
C LEU A 29 6.42 15.01 -3.19
N GLU A 30 6.95 16.00 -3.91
CA GLU A 30 8.32 16.48 -3.67
C GLU A 30 8.48 17.01 -2.24
N ARG A 31 7.50 17.77 -1.74
CA ARG A 31 7.53 18.29 -0.36
C ARG A 31 7.47 17.17 0.68
N SER A 32 6.68 16.13 0.45
CA SER A 32 6.60 14.97 1.33
C SER A 32 7.93 14.21 1.37
N ALA A 33 8.50 13.90 0.19
CA ALA A 33 9.78 13.22 0.10
C ALA A 33 10.93 14.03 0.75
N GLU A 34 10.98 15.34 0.50
CA GLU A 34 12.01 16.21 1.08
C GLU A 34 11.88 16.31 2.60
N HIS A 35 10.64 16.43 3.12
CA HIS A 35 10.40 16.39 4.55
C HIS A 35 10.94 15.09 5.17
N LEU A 36 10.64 13.95 4.58
CA LEU A 36 11.11 12.65 5.08
C LEU A 36 12.63 12.51 4.99
N ARG A 37 13.25 12.99 3.91
CA ARG A 37 14.70 13.07 3.78
C ARG A 37 15.32 13.81 4.98
N GLU A 38 14.80 15.01 5.30
CA GLU A 38 15.26 15.80 6.44
C GLU A 38 15.04 15.08 7.77
N ARG A 39 13.93 14.35 7.92
CA ARG A 39 13.63 13.58 9.14
C ARG A 39 14.63 12.46 9.35
N PHE A 40 14.98 11.69 8.31
CA PHE A 40 15.99 10.64 8.41
C PHE A 40 17.39 11.21 8.63
N GLU A 41 17.74 12.33 8.00
CA GLU A 41 19.02 13.02 8.27
C GLU A 41 19.12 13.49 9.73
N ALA A 42 18.02 14.00 10.31
CA ALA A 42 17.99 14.40 11.72
C ALA A 42 18.22 13.23 12.69
N LEU A 43 17.97 11.99 12.24
CA LEU A 43 18.30 10.76 12.98
C LEU A 43 19.73 10.26 12.71
N GLY A 44 20.53 10.98 11.92
CA GLY A 44 21.92 10.66 11.61
C GLY A 44 22.14 9.72 10.44
N LEU A 45 21.10 9.49 9.60
CA LEU A 45 21.23 8.73 8.37
C LEU A 45 21.72 9.62 7.22
N GLU A 46 22.37 9.03 6.23
CA GLU A 46 22.60 9.68 4.93
C GLU A 46 21.35 9.43 4.07
N ALA A 47 20.60 10.50 3.74
CA ALA A 47 19.34 10.40 3.04
C ALA A 47 19.34 11.15 1.70
N LYS A 48 18.63 10.62 0.71
CA LYS A 48 18.49 11.18 -0.65
C LYS A 48 17.04 11.06 -1.11
N VAL A 49 16.61 12.01 -1.93
CA VAL A 49 15.39 11.89 -2.75
C VAL A 49 15.81 11.46 -4.15
N LEU A 50 15.27 10.37 -4.63
CA LEU A 50 15.61 9.74 -5.90
C LEU A 50 14.34 9.48 -6.70
N SER A 51 14.45 9.41 -8.02
CA SER A 51 13.37 8.97 -8.90
C SER A 51 13.94 8.40 -10.19
N GLU A 52 13.32 7.31 -10.67
CA GLU A 52 13.73 6.66 -11.92
C GLU A 52 12.61 6.71 -12.95
N LYS A 53 12.95 6.47 -14.21
CA LYS A 53 11.96 6.38 -15.26
C LYS A 53 11.41 4.96 -15.36
N ALA A 54 10.10 4.85 -15.46
CA ALA A 54 9.44 3.61 -15.81
C ALA A 54 9.87 3.11 -17.20
N THR A 55 9.59 1.86 -17.52
CA THR A 55 9.98 1.23 -18.80
C THR A 55 9.34 1.90 -20.02
N ASP A 56 8.22 2.58 -19.86
CA ASP A 56 7.55 3.37 -20.89
C ASP A 56 8.12 4.79 -21.05
N GLY A 57 9.12 5.16 -20.25
CA GLY A 57 9.77 6.46 -20.23
C GLY A 57 9.07 7.51 -19.34
N THR A 58 7.97 7.17 -18.69
CA THR A 58 7.31 8.05 -17.72
C THR A 58 8.24 8.28 -16.50
N GLN A 59 8.35 9.52 -16.05
CA GLN A 59 9.13 9.86 -14.86
C GLN A 59 8.41 9.32 -13.62
N GLY A 60 9.09 8.49 -12.84
CA GLY A 60 8.62 8.00 -11.54
C GLY A 60 8.53 9.12 -10.51
N LYS A 61 7.77 8.89 -9.46
CA LYS A 61 7.60 9.84 -8.37
C LYS A 61 8.82 9.82 -7.45
N PRO A 62 9.03 10.87 -6.63
CA PRO A 62 10.15 10.94 -5.71
C PRO A 62 10.03 9.87 -4.61
N ALA A 63 11.10 9.12 -4.40
CA ALA A 63 11.25 8.17 -3.31
C ALA A 63 12.40 8.60 -2.40
N VAL A 64 12.35 8.22 -1.13
CA VAL A 64 13.41 8.49 -0.15
C VAL A 64 14.22 7.23 0.10
N VAL A 65 15.53 7.31 -0.08
CA VAL A 65 16.48 6.27 0.30
C VAL A 65 17.42 6.84 1.35
N ALA A 66 17.58 6.11 2.46
CA ALA A 66 18.50 6.53 3.51
C ALA A 66 19.26 5.35 4.13
N HIS A 67 20.44 5.61 4.66
CA HIS A 67 21.34 4.60 5.24
C HIS A 67 21.89 5.04 6.57
N THR A 68 21.99 4.09 7.51
CA THR A 68 22.87 4.27 8.68
C THR A 68 24.34 4.21 8.27
N PRO A 69 25.26 4.77 9.06
CA PRO A 69 26.69 4.50 8.89
C PRO A 69 26.94 2.98 8.86
N ARG A 70 27.73 2.54 7.86
CA ARG A 70 27.95 1.11 7.62
C ARG A 70 28.76 0.45 8.73
N ILE A 71 28.27 -0.67 9.22
CA ILE A 71 28.96 -1.59 10.13
C ILE A 71 29.40 -2.80 9.31
N GLU A 72 30.70 -3.00 9.17
CA GLU A 72 31.25 -4.11 8.39
C GLU A 72 30.91 -5.46 9.03
N GLY A 73 30.39 -6.38 8.21
CA GLY A 73 30.00 -7.74 8.64
C GLY A 73 28.67 -7.82 9.40
N ALA A 74 28.01 -6.70 9.70
CA ALA A 74 26.68 -6.73 10.27
C ALA A 74 25.61 -7.00 9.19
N PRO A 75 24.50 -7.69 9.54
CA PRO A 75 23.38 -7.86 8.63
C PRO A 75 22.73 -6.51 8.31
N THR A 76 22.06 -6.44 7.16
CA THR A 76 21.35 -5.26 6.69
C THR A 76 19.84 -5.49 6.73
N VAL A 77 19.10 -4.56 7.34
CA VAL A 77 17.63 -4.55 7.38
C VAL A 77 17.14 -3.39 6.53
N LEU A 78 16.30 -3.68 5.55
CA LEU A 78 15.59 -2.66 4.78
C LEU A 78 14.22 -2.42 5.40
N LEU A 79 13.90 -1.16 5.65
CA LEU A 79 12.61 -0.70 6.15
C LEU A 79 11.88 -0.02 5.00
N TYR A 80 10.77 -0.62 4.58
CA TYR A 80 9.92 -0.14 3.48
C TYR A 80 8.61 0.43 4.00
N ALA A 81 8.20 1.53 3.40
CA ALA A 81 6.89 2.16 3.50
C ALA A 81 6.64 3.01 2.24
N HIS A 82 5.47 3.64 2.12
CA HIS A 82 5.23 4.64 1.08
C HIS A 82 4.71 5.96 1.66
N HIS A 83 4.90 7.06 0.93
CA HIS A 83 4.49 8.39 1.39
C HIS A 83 3.44 9.05 0.50
N ASP A 84 3.10 8.43 -0.62
CA ASP A 84 1.99 8.86 -1.45
C ASP A 84 0.66 8.34 -0.88
N VAL A 85 -0.41 8.98 -1.29
CA VAL A 85 -1.76 8.68 -0.79
C VAL A 85 -2.78 8.66 -1.91
N GLN A 86 -3.87 7.91 -1.71
CA GLN A 86 -5.05 7.93 -2.58
C GLN A 86 -5.75 9.29 -2.56
N PRO A 87 -6.43 9.66 -3.67
CA PRO A 87 -7.35 10.79 -3.68
C PRO A 87 -8.41 10.66 -2.58
N VAL A 88 -8.89 11.80 -2.08
CA VAL A 88 -9.90 11.81 -1.00
C VAL A 88 -11.29 11.38 -1.45
N GLY A 89 -11.54 11.33 -2.75
CA GLY A 89 -12.86 11.03 -3.30
C GLY A 89 -13.88 12.15 -3.05
N GLU A 90 -15.11 11.79 -2.76
CA GLU A 90 -16.20 12.73 -2.50
C GLU A 90 -16.06 13.35 -1.11
N LEU A 91 -15.82 14.67 -1.05
CA LEU A 91 -15.58 15.40 0.22
C LEU A 91 -16.77 15.37 1.18
N ASP A 92 -18.00 15.22 0.70
CA ASP A 92 -19.21 15.11 1.52
C ASP A 92 -19.30 13.79 2.31
N ARG A 93 -18.48 12.80 1.95
CA ARG A 93 -18.34 11.55 2.71
C ARG A 93 -17.38 11.63 3.89
N TRP A 94 -16.62 12.72 3.99
CA TRP A 94 -15.73 12.98 5.11
C TRP A 94 -16.43 13.78 6.20
N SER A 95 -16.29 13.36 7.46
CA SER A 95 -16.80 14.11 8.62
C SER A 95 -15.89 15.26 9.06
N MET A 96 -14.77 15.45 8.36
CA MET A 96 -13.71 16.42 8.65
C MET A 96 -12.90 16.71 7.37
N ASP A 97 -12.01 17.69 7.41
CA ASP A 97 -11.03 17.90 6.35
C ASP A 97 -10.06 16.71 6.28
N PRO A 98 -9.99 15.96 5.17
CA PRO A 98 -9.15 14.76 5.07
C PRO A 98 -7.65 15.01 5.23
N TYR A 99 -7.19 16.24 4.95
CA TYR A 99 -5.78 16.63 5.11
C TYR A 99 -5.50 17.39 6.41
N LYS A 100 -6.43 17.32 7.35
CA LYS A 100 -6.26 17.86 8.71
C LYS A 100 -6.49 16.75 9.72
N ALA A 101 -5.40 16.13 10.16
CA ALA A 101 -5.46 15.04 11.11
C ALA A 101 -6.27 15.41 12.37
N GLU A 102 -7.20 14.57 12.75
CA GLU A 102 -8.05 14.77 13.93
C GLU A 102 -7.94 13.56 14.88
N VAL A 103 -7.54 13.81 16.11
CA VAL A 103 -7.50 12.80 17.17
C VAL A 103 -8.85 12.73 17.87
N ARG A 104 -9.47 11.55 17.87
CA ARG A 104 -10.74 11.25 18.54
C ARG A 104 -10.57 10.02 19.42
N GLY A 105 -10.48 10.22 20.74
CA GLY A 105 -10.20 9.13 21.67
C GLY A 105 -8.80 8.56 21.45
N ASP A 106 -8.72 7.28 21.13
CA ASP A 106 -7.50 6.51 20.88
C ASP A 106 -7.13 6.38 19.39
N ARG A 107 -7.83 7.10 18.51
CA ARG A 107 -7.67 7.02 17.05
C ARG A 107 -7.32 8.37 16.46
N ILE A 108 -6.54 8.34 15.37
CA ILE A 108 -6.28 9.49 14.49
C ILE A 108 -6.97 9.25 13.15
N TYR A 109 -7.58 10.30 12.61
CA TYR A 109 -8.30 10.28 11.34
C TYR A 109 -7.66 11.28 10.39
N GLY A 110 -7.53 10.88 9.12
CA GLY A 110 -7.01 11.69 8.03
C GLY A 110 -6.61 10.83 6.84
N ARG A 111 -6.54 11.39 5.63
CA ARG A 111 -6.02 10.68 4.47
C ARG A 111 -4.54 10.36 4.69
N GLY A 112 -4.12 9.09 4.48
CA GLY A 112 -2.75 8.65 4.68
C GLY A 112 -2.36 8.46 6.16
N SER A 113 -3.29 8.61 7.13
CA SER A 113 -2.95 8.40 8.55
C SER A 113 -2.69 6.94 8.91
N SER A 114 -3.23 6.00 8.15
CA SER A 114 -3.00 4.55 8.29
C SER A 114 -2.18 4.02 7.12
N ASP A 115 -2.56 4.34 5.94
CA ASP A 115 -2.03 3.91 4.66
C ASP A 115 -1.33 5.08 3.95
N ASP A 116 0.03 5.21 4.01
CA ASP A 116 0.94 4.46 4.89
C ASP A 116 1.78 5.39 5.80
N GLY A 117 1.25 6.58 6.13
CA GLY A 117 1.91 7.50 7.07
C GLY A 117 2.20 6.86 8.43
N ALA A 118 1.35 5.93 8.89
CA ALA A 118 1.61 5.18 10.12
C ALA A 118 2.87 4.31 10.00
N GLY A 119 3.06 3.62 8.88
CA GLY A 119 4.24 2.81 8.62
C GLY A 119 5.51 3.64 8.58
N VAL A 120 5.48 4.77 7.89
CA VAL A 120 6.59 5.74 7.88
C VAL A 120 6.95 6.17 9.30
N VAL A 121 5.95 6.55 10.11
CA VAL A 121 6.16 7.01 11.50
C VAL A 121 6.65 5.88 12.41
N VAL A 122 6.25 4.64 12.17
CA VAL A 122 6.78 3.46 12.87
C VAL A 122 8.27 3.30 12.62
N HIS A 123 8.74 3.49 11.39
CA HIS A 123 10.17 3.43 11.06
C HIS A 123 10.95 4.58 11.73
N LEU A 124 10.48 5.82 11.61
CA LEU A 124 11.09 6.97 12.28
C LEU A 124 11.14 6.79 13.81
N GLY A 125 10.03 6.30 14.39
CA GLY A 125 9.91 6.05 15.82
C GLY A 125 10.86 4.97 16.30
N SER A 126 10.95 3.87 15.56
CA SER A 126 11.86 2.75 15.88
C SER A 126 13.31 3.20 15.90
N LEU A 127 13.75 3.93 14.88
CA LEU A 127 15.12 4.47 14.81
C LEU A 127 15.39 5.49 15.92
N SER A 128 14.43 6.37 16.20
CA SER A 128 14.53 7.37 17.28
C SER A 128 14.67 6.73 18.68
N ILE A 129 13.99 5.59 18.90
CA ILE A 129 14.00 4.89 20.20
C ILE A 129 15.26 4.04 20.35
N LEU A 130 15.66 3.35 19.29
CA LEU A 130 16.82 2.46 19.29
C LEU A 130 18.14 3.26 19.29
N GLY A 131 18.14 4.47 18.73
CA GLY A 131 19.32 5.34 18.68
C GLY A 131 20.38 4.88 17.66
N ALA A 132 21.58 5.46 17.77
CA ALA A 132 22.67 5.23 16.80
C ALA A 132 23.42 3.90 17.01
N ASP A 133 23.31 3.26 18.18
CA ASP A 133 24.04 2.05 18.53
C ASP A 133 23.33 0.77 18.07
N LEU A 134 22.90 0.73 16.81
CA LEU A 134 22.25 -0.44 16.23
C LEU A 134 23.29 -1.51 15.89
N PRO A 135 23.03 -2.80 16.18
CA PRO A 135 23.94 -3.90 15.81
C PRO A 135 23.78 -4.34 14.34
N VAL A 136 23.03 -3.60 13.54
CA VAL A 136 22.68 -3.91 12.15
C VAL A 136 22.83 -2.67 11.28
N ASN A 137 23.07 -2.84 10.00
CA ASN A 137 22.90 -1.79 9.01
C ASN A 137 21.41 -1.60 8.73
N VAL A 138 20.97 -0.36 8.59
CA VAL A 138 19.59 -0.05 8.19
C VAL A 138 19.60 0.70 6.88
N VAL A 139 18.75 0.25 5.96
CA VAL A 139 18.40 0.92 4.72
C VAL A 139 16.94 1.32 4.81
N ILE A 140 16.62 2.55 4.49
CA ILE A 140 15.26 3.07 4.36
C ILE A 140 14.92 3.15 2.88
N PHE A 141 13.75 2.70 2.52
CA PHE A 141 13.15 2.93 1.21
C PHE A 141 11.69 3.33 1.39
N ILE A 142 11.38 4.62 1.19
CA ILE A 142 10.02 5.15 1.24
C ILE A 142 9.63 5.53 -0.17
N GLU A 143 8.69 4.78 -0.73
CA GLU A 143 8.21 4.92 -2.10
C GLU A 143 7.21 6.08 -2.22
N GLY A 144 7.10 6.69 -3.40
CA GLY A 144 6.18 7.80 -3.68
C GLY A 144 5.15 7.51 -4.77
N GLU A 145 4.94 6.26 -5.17
CA GLU A 145 4.00 5.87 -6.23
C GLU A 145 3.32 4.50 -6.02
N GLU A 146 3.29 4.02 -4.78
CA GLU A 146 2.65 2.74 -4.42
C GLU A 146 1.18 2.73 -4.84
N GLU A 147 0.46 3.79 -4.53
CA GLU A 147 -0.98 3.97 -4.74
C GLU A 147 -1.41 4.04 -6.23
N ILE A 148 -0.45 4.06 -7.14
CA ILE A 148 -0.68 3.95 -8.59
C ILE A 148 -0.04 2.69 -9.20
N GLY A 149 0.36 1.73 -8.35
CA GLY A 149 0.90 0.43 -8.74
C GLY A 149 2.38 0.46 -9.11
N SER A 150 3.13 1.41 -8.56
CA SER A 150 4.61 1.46 -8.61
C SER A 150 5.20 1.33 -10.03
N PRO A 151 4.81 2.16 -11.00
CA PRO A 151 5.20 1.97 -12.40
C PRO A 151 6.71 2.02 -12.66
N SER A 152 7.48 2.76 -11.85
CA SER A 152 8.94 2.82 -11.99
C SER A 152 9.70 1.86 -11.08
N PHE A 153 9.04 1.09 -10.23
CA PHE A 153 9.63 0.27 -9.16
C PHE A 153 10.73 -0.68 -9.67
N THR A 154 10.45 -1.43 -10.74
CA THR A 154 11.43 -2.35 -11.30
C THR A 154 12.70 -1.63 -11.78
N ALA A 155 12.54 -0.50 -12.46
CA ALA A 155 13.67 0.30 -12.94
C ALA A 155 14.43 0.91 -11.76
N PHE A 156 13.73 1.34 -10.72
CA PHE A 156 14.32 1.87 -9.50
C PHE A 156 15.17 0.80 -8.78
N LEU A 157 14.60 -0.40 -8.59
CA LEU A 157 15.34 -1.51 -7.98
C LEU A 157 16.57 -1.92 -8.79
N ASP A 158 16.48 -1.90 -10.12
CA ASP A 158 17.61 -2.24 -10.98
C ASP A 158 18.73 -1.18 -10.93
N ALA A 159 18.36 0.10 -10.87
CA ALA A 159 19.30 1.21 -10.77
C ALA A 159 20.00 1.28 -9.40
N HIS A 160 19.29 0.94 -8.33
CA HIS A 160 19.75 1.09 -6.94
C HIS A 160 19.95 -0.24 -6.23
N ARG A 161 20.12 -1.34 -6.97
CA ARG A 161 20.22 -2.71 -6.46
C ARG A 161 21.22 -2.86 -5.31
N ASP A 162 22.42 -2.31 -5.45
CA ASP A 162 23.50 -2.43 -4.46
C ASP A 162 23.19 -1.57 -3.22
N GLU A 163 22.52 -0.44 -3.42
CA GLU A 163 22.15 0.49 -2.36
C GLU A 163 20.97 -0.06 -1.50
N LEU A 164 20.07 -0.78 -2.13
CA LEU A 164 18.89 -1.38 -1.48
C LEU A 164 19.08 -2.84 -1.03
N ALA A 165 20.29 -3.41 -1.25
CA ALA A 165 20.55 -4.79 -0.89
C ALA A 165 20.42 -5.00 0.63
N ALA A 166 19.63 -5.99 1.04
CA ALA A 166 19.36 -6.29 2.43
C ALA A 166 19.19 -7.80 2.67
N ASP A 167 19.48 -8.22 3.92
CA ASP A 167 19.26 -9.61 4.37
C ASP A 167 17.81 -9.83 4.82
N VAL A 168 17.17 -8.76 5.32
CA VAL A 168 15.77 -8.77 5.79
C VAL A 168 15.08 -7.50 5.32
N ILE A 169 13.83 -7.65 4.86
CA ILE A 169 12.96 -6.54 4.50
C ILE A 169 11.78 -6.51 5.47
N ILE A 170 11.51 -5.35 6.06
CA ILE A 170 10.34 -5.09 6.90
C ILE A 170 9.45 -4.10 6.15
N VAL A 171 8.26 -4.56 5.80
CA VAL A 171 7.22 -3.75 5.16
C VAL A 171 6.20 -3.37 6.23
N THR A 172 5.95 -2.07 6.40
CA THR A 172 4.99 -1.57 7.41
C THR A 172 3.64 -1.17 6.83
N ASP A 173 3.44 -1.41 5.56
CA ASP A 173 2.17 -1.25 4.86
C ASP A 173 1.22 -2.42 5.17
N SER A 174 0.85 -2.55 6.44
CA SER A 174 -0.07 -3.57 6.93
C SER A 174 -0.71 -3.14 8.26
N SER A 175 -1.76 -3.84 8.68
CA SER A 175 -2.45 -3.57 9.94
C SER A 175 -2.04 -4.54 11.04
N ASN A 176 -2.17 -4.11 12.29
CA ASN A 176 -2.18 -5.01 13.43
C ASN A 176 -3.47 -5.85 13.45
N TRP A 177 -3.48 -6.91 14.24
CA TRP A 177 -4.66 -7.77 14.45
C TRP A 177 -5.85 -6.96 14.99
N ASN A 178 -5.61 -6.23 16.08
CA ASN A 178 -6.56 -5.32 16.71
C ASN A 178 -5.83 -4.11 17.32
N VAL A 179 -6.57 -3.10 17.74
CA VAL A 179 -6.03 -1.98 18.51
C VAL A 179 -5.41 -2.49 19.82
N GLY A 180 -4.13 -2.23 20.01
CA GLY A 180 -3.38 -2.70 21.19
C GLY A 180 -2.83 -4.13 21.09
N GLU A 181 -3.05 -4.82 19.98
CA GLU A 181 -2.55 -6.17 19.71
C GLU A 181 -1.57 -6.17 18.52
N PRO A 182 -0.28 -5.90 18.75
CA PRO A 182 0.71 -5.89 17.68
C PRO A 182 0.78 -7.24 16.97
N ALA A 183 0.84 -7.21 15.63
CA ALA A 183 0.95 -8.39 14.81
C ALA A 183 2.03 -8.23 13.74
N VAL A 184 2.55 -9.35 13.27
CA VAL A 184 3.45 -9.42 12.13
C VAL A 184 2.79 -10.31 11.08
N THR A 185 2.52 -9.74 9.90
CA THR A 185 2.03 -10.50 8.74
C THR A 185 3.18 -11.31 8.16
N THR A 186 3.08 -12.63 8.19
CA THR A 186 4.12 -13.55 7.71
C THR A 186 3.79 -14.17 6.36
N THR A 187 2.54 -14.11 5.93
CA THR A 187 2.06 -14.66 4.66
C THR A 187 1.04 -13.73 4.02
N LEU A 188 1.04 -13.66 2.69
CA LEU A 188 0.07 -12.91 1.90
C LEU A 188 -0.57 -13.84 0.87
N ARG A 189 -1.83 -13.56 0.52
CA ARG A 189 -2.47 -14.20 -0.62
C ARG A 189 -1.78 -13.78 -1.92
N GLY A 190 -1.76 -14.68 -2.91
CA GLY A 190 -1.33 -14.33 -4.27
C GLY A 190 -2.27 -13.33 -4.93
N ASN A 191 -1.75 -12.57 -5.88
CA ASN A 191 -2.51 -11.67 -6.73
C ASN A 191 -2.12 -11.92 -8.20
N ALA A 192 -3.12 -12.03 -9.08
CA ALA A 192 -2.92 -12.11 -10.53
C ALA A 192 -3.89 -11.15 -11.22
N ILE A 193 -3.36 -10.28 -12.06
CA ILE A 193 -4.15 -9.33 -12.83
C ILE A 193 -4.26 -9.86 -14.27
N VAL A 194 -5.50 -10.00 -14.74
CA VAL A 194 -5.79 -10.44 -16.11
C VAL A 194 -6.77 -9.47 -16.75
N THR A 195 -6.43 -8.97 -17.92
CA THR A 195 -7.35 -8.18 -18.75
C THR A 195 -8.04 -9.10 -19.75
N VAL A 196 -9.35 -9.01 -19.83
CA VAL A 196 -10.16 -9.80 -20.78
C VAL A 196 -11.01 -8.87 -21.63
N ASP A 197 -10.77 -8.92 -22.94
CA ASP A 197 -11.55 -8.20 -23.94
C ASP A 197 -12.62 -9.12 -24.55
N VAL A 198 -13.89 -8.78 -24.37
CA VAL A 198 -15.02 -9.54 -24.91
C VAL A 198 -15.66 -8.78 -26.07
N THR A 199 -15.46 -9.31 -27.28
CA THR A 199 -16.00 -8.73 -28.52
C THR A 199 -17.02 -9.68 -29.14
N VAL A 200 -18.25 -9.21 -29.35
CA VAL A 200 -19.37 -10.00 -29.92
C VAL A 200 -19.75 -9.55 -31.34
N ALA A 201 -19.32 -8.36 -31.75
CA ALA A 201 -19.52 -7.81 -33.10
C ALA A 201 -18.37 -6.86 -33.44
N ASP A 202 -18.14 -6.59 -34.71
CA ASP A 202 -17.08 -5.67 -35.20
C ASP A 202 -17.49 -4.18 -35.09
N HIS A 203 -18.77 -3.90 -34.78
CA HIS A 203 -19.31 -2.57 -34.55
C HIS A 203 -20.51 -2.62 -33.61
N ALA A 204 -20.92 -1.46 -33.08
CA ALA A 204 -22.11 -1.35 -32.24
C ALA A 204 -23.39 -1.64 -33.05
N VAL A 205 -24.25 -2.50 -32.50
CA VAL A 205 -25.52 -2.90 -33.14
C VAL A 205 -26.71 -2.51 -32.26
N HIS A 206 -27.85 -2.31 -32.87
CA HIS A 206 -29.08 -1.97 -32.16
C HIS A 206 -29.64 -3.20 -31.43
N SER A 207 -29.78 -3.13 -30.12
CA SER A 207 -30.21 -4.24 -29.26
C SER A 207 -31.59 -4.76 -29.58
N GLY A 208 -32.53 -3.91 -30.00
CA GLY A 208 -33.88 -4.32 -30.41
C GLY A 208 -33.92 -5.14 -31.72
N ALA A 209 -32.89 -5.00 -32.58
CA ALA A 209 -32.78 -5.76 -33.82
C ALA A 209 -31.97 -7.05 -33.69
N PHE A 210 -30.91 -7.03 -32.87
CA PHE A 210 -29.90 -8.08 -32.80
C PHE A 210 -29.80 -8.77 -31.43
N GLY A 211 -30.41 -8.23 -30.37
CA GLY A 211 -30.33 -8.76 -29.00
C GLY A 211 -30.91 -10.15 -28.79
N GLY A 212 -31.66 -10.70 -29.78
CA GLY A 212 -32.10 -12.11 -29.76
C GLY A 212 -30.98 -13.07 -30.20
N PRO A 213 -30.45 -12.87 -31.42
CA PRO A 213 -29.41 -13.77 -31.97
C PRO A 213 -27.97 -13.53 -31.47
N LEU A 214 -27.64 -12.32 -30.96
CA LEU A 214 -26.33 -12.01 -30.43
C LEU A 214 -26.38 -11.94 -28.91
N PHE A 215 -25.43 -12.61 -28.28
CA PHE A 215 -25.20 -12.42 -26.85
C PHE A 215 -24.64 -11.01 -26.58
N ASP A 216 -25.14 -10.40 -25.50
CA ASP A 216 -24.57 -9.17 -24.99
C ASP A 216 -23.18 -9.43 -24.38
N SER A 217 -22.19 -8.54 -24.67
CA SER A 217 -20.82 -8.71 -24.18
C SER A 217 -20.73 -8.65 -22.65
N VAL A 218 -21.60 -7.87 -22.01
CA VAL A 218 -21.67 -7.79 -20.54
C VAL A 218 -22.19 -9.11 -19.96
N ALA A 219 -23.19 -9.74 -20.61
CA ALA A 219 -23.69 -11.04 -20.19
C ALA A 219 -22.61 -12.12 -20.29
N ILE A 220 -21.83 -12.15 -21.40
CA ILE A 220 -20.70 -13.07 -21.55
C ILE A 220 -19.63 -12.82 -20.49
N SER A 221 -19.27 -11.56 -20.25
CA SER A 221 -18.28 -11.20 -19.21
C SER A 221 -18.75 -11.65 -17.82
N SER A 222 -20.03 -11.46 -17.52
CA SER A 222 -20.63 -11.90 -16.25
C SER A 222 -20.59 -13.43 -16.09
N MET A 223 -20.89 -14.17 -17.16
CA MET A 223 -20.79 -15.64 -17.15
C MET A 223 -19.34 -16.11 -16.98
N LEU A 224 -18.39 -15.43 -17.61
CA LEU A 224 -16.95 -15.72 -17.45
C LEU A 224 -16.53 -15.48 -15.99
N ILE A 225 -16.87 -14.35 -15.40
CA ILE A 225 -16.56 -14.06 -14.00
C ILE A 225 -17.19 -15.10 -13.08
N ALA A 226 -18.48 -15.43 -13.28
CA ALA A 226 -19.15 -16.45 -12.49
C ALA A 226 -18.47 -17.83 -12.58
N SER A 227 -17.89 -18.17 -13.73
CA SER A 227 -17.18 -19.46 -13.92
C SER A 227 -15.84 -19.57 -13.17
N LEU A 228 -15.34 -18.47 -12.61
CA LEU A 228 -14.12 -18.49 -11.78
C LEU A 228 -14.36 -19.05 -10.37
N PHE A 229 -15.63 -19.21 -9.99
CA PHE A 229 -16.04 -19.73 -8.69
C PHE A 229 -17.02 -20.91 -8.87
N ASP A 230 -17.00 -21.82 -7.94
CA ASP A 230 -17.99 -22.91 -7.87
C ASP A 230 -19.23 -22.50 -7.05
N ASP A 231 -20.16 -23.43 -6.89
CA ASP A 231 -21.42 -23.17 -6.16
C ASP A 231 -21.22 -22.94 -4.65
N ALA A 232 -20.07 -23.29 -4.10
CA ALA A 232 -19.68 -23.00 -2.71
C ALA A 232 -19.01 -21.66 -2.54
N GLY A 233 -18.62 -21.00 -3.66
CA GLY A 233 -17.86 -19.75 -3.67
C GLY A 233 -16.35 -19.96 -3.69
N ASP A 234 -15.88 -21.20 -3.78
CA ASP A 234 -14.47 -21.52 -3.90
C ASP A 234 -13.95 -21.23 -5.31
N VAL A 235 -12.63 -20.97 -5.42
CA VAL A 235 -11.98 -20.72 -6.70
C VAL A 235 -12.01 -21.98 -7.57
N ALA A 236 -12.72 -21.92 -8.71
CA ALA A 236 -12.87 -23.00 -9.67
C ALA A 236 -11.76 -23.06 -10.74
N VAL A 237 -10.76 -22.17 -10.68
CA VAL A 237 -9.66 -22.13 -11.66
C VAL A 237 -8.63 -23.19 -11.32
N PRO A 238 -8.37 -24.17 -12.22
CA PRO A 238 -7.41 -25.25 -11.94
C PRO A 238 -6.00 -24.67 -11.65
N GLY A 239 -5.42 -25.10 -10.52
CA GLY A 239 -4.07 -24.70 -10.09
C GLY A 239 -4.00 -23.37 -9.36
N LEU A 240 -5.11 -22.67 -9.17
CA LEU A 240 -5.17 -21.41 -8.41
C LEU A 240 -5.71 -21.58 -6.97
N GLY A 241 -6.25 -22.75 -6.64
CA GLY A 241 -6.72 -23.06 -5.29
C GLY A 241 -5.56 -23.15 -4.31
N GLY A 242 -5.67 -22.49 -3.15
CA GLY A 242 -4.74 -22.62 -2.05
C GLY A 242 -4.88 -23.98 -1.39
N SER A 243 -3.75 -24.62 -1.05
CA SER A 243 -3.73 -25.89 -0.30
C SER A 243 -3.45 -25.69 1.18
N ASP A 244 -2.99 -24.52 1.58
CA ASP A 244 -2.48 -24.28 2.93
C ASP A 244 -3.54 -23.56 3.77
N ARG A 245 -3.83 -24.12 4.95
CA ARG A 245 -4.61 -23.40 5.96
C ARG A 245 -3.77 -22.25 6.49
N ALA A 246 -4.44 -21.14 6.79
CA ALA A 246 -3.83 -20.09 7.57
C ALA A 246 -3.35 -20.66 8.94
N ASP A 247 -2.18 -20.23 9.38
CA ASP A 247 -1.64 -20.63 10.70
C ASP A 247 -2.47 -20.06 11.87
N VAL A 248 -3.31 -19.07 11.59
CA VAL A 248 -4.19 -18.42 12.56
C VAL A 248 -5.63 -18.70 12.20
N ASP A 249 -6.36 -19.28 13.15
CA ASP A 249 -7.81 -19.49 13.05
C ASP A 249 -8.51 -18.21 13.53
N TRP A 250 -9.00 -17.40 12.59
CA TRP A 250 -9.74 -16.19 12.93
C TRP A 250 -11.20 -16.55 13.21
N PRO A 251 -11.73 -16.31 14.43
CA PRO A 251 -13.10 -16.63 14.75
C PRO A 251 -14.07 -15.88 13.81
N GLU A 252 -15.03 -16.59 13.23
CA GLU A 252 -15.98 -16.03 12.26
C GLU A 252 -16.71 -14.79 12.79
N ALA A 253 -17.06 -14.78 14.08
CA ALA A 253 -17.73 -13.63 14.70
C ALA A 253 -16.86 -12.36 14.69
N GLU A 254 -15.57 -12.50 14.98
CA GLU A 254 -14.61 -11.40 14.97
C GLU A 254 -14.35 -10.91 13.54
N LEU A 255 -14.23 -11.84 12.58
CA LEU A 255 -14.06 -11.50 11.16
C LEU A 255 -15.28 -10.73 10.63
N ARG A 256 -16.49 -11.16 10.98
CA ARG A 256 -17.73 -10.45 10.59
C ARG A 256 -17.80 -9.05 11.18
N GLU A 257 -17.43 -8.88 12.44
CA GLU A 257 -17.39 -7.59 13.12
C GLU A 257 -16.33 -6.68 12.48
N ALA A 258 -15.10 -7.17 12.32
CA ALA A 258 -13.99 -6.41 11.74
C ALA A 258 -14.25 -5.97 10.29
N ALA A 259 -14.87 -6.84 9.48
CA ALA A 259 -15.23 -6.55 8.10
C ALA A 259 -16.52 -5.72 7.95
N GLY A 260 -17.29 -5.53 9.02
CA GLY A 260 -18.62 -4.89 8.95
C GLY A 260 -19.58 -5.63 8.03
N MET A 261 -19.56 -6.97 8.05
CA MET A 261 -20.35 -7.79 7.14
C MET A 261 -21.85 -7.59 7.35
N VAL A 262 -22.57 -7.50 6.23
CA VAL A 262 -24.04 -7.46 6.24
C VAL A 262 -24.58 -8.79 6.76
N GLU A 263 -25.61 -8.72 7.62
CA GLU A 263 -26.27 -9.89 8.20
C GLU A 263 -26.82 -10.83 7.11
N GLY A 264 -26.61 -12.13 7.29
CA GLY A 264 -27.08 -13.17 6.37
C GLY A 264 -26.17 -13.49 5.18
N LEU A 265 -25.07 -12.75 4.97
CA LEU A 265 -24.07 -13.14 3.97
C LEU A 265 -23.21 -14.30 4.50
N GLN A 266 -22.89 -15.24 3.59
CA GLN A 266 -21.93 -16.31 3.86
C GLN A 266 -20.51 -15.82 3.61
N LEU A 267 -19.56 -16.35 4.37
CA LEU A 267 -18.14 -16.19 4.07
C LEU A 267 -17.82 -16.97 2.79
N ALA A 268 -16.86 -16.49 2.00
CA ALA A 268 -16.27 -17.21 0.89
C ALA A 268 -15.20 -18.16 1.43
N GLY A 269 -15.16 -19.42 0.95
CA GLY A 269 -14.13 -20.40 1.25
C GLY A 269 -14.47 -21.33 2.40
#